data_55bf535d0e0ea0552795c4613acd49f6
#
_entry.id   55bf535d0e0ea0552795c4613acd49f6
#
_cell.length_a   1.000
_cell.length_b   1.000
_cell.length_c   1.000
_cell.angle_alpha   90.00
_cell.angle_beta   90.00
_cell.angle_gamma   90.00
#
_symmetry.space_group_name_H-M   'P 1'
#
loop_
_entity.id
_entity.type
_entity.pdbx_description
1 polymer ?
#
loop_
_entity_poly.entity_id
_entity_poly.type
_entity_poly.pdbx_seq_one_letter_code
_entity_poly.pdbx_strand_id
1 'polypeptide(L)'
;MEILTIIKGFIIGGSMLIPGVSGGTMAMILKLYRRLITSISSFMKHKKESVLFLLQFCIGAGAAWLILSRPMVALNGAFPKQMACFVVGAIVGGIPVIYRETKETKFSIWSLVFLAIGLVLVFGLAALPRNGFEN
;
A
#
# COMPACT_ATOMS: atom_id res chain seq x y z
N MET A 1 -3.59 25.15 6.70
CA MET A 1 -4.06 23.75 6.76
C MET A 1 -4.61 23.39 5.41
N GLU A 2 -3.97 22.48 4.70
CA GLU A 2 -4.44 22.07 3.38
C GLU A 2 -5.42 20.90 3.56
N ILE A 3 -6.71 21.20 3.64
CA ILE A 3 -7.80 20.20 3.67
C ILE A 3 -7.62 19.19 2.53
N LEU A 4 -7.09 19.65 1.41
CA LEU A 4 -6.76 18.80 0.26
C LEU A 4 -5.77 17.68 0.60
N THR A 5 -4.83 17.91 1.51
CA THR A 5 -3.85 16.91 1.96
C THR A 5 -4.53 15.82 2.80
N ILE A 6 -5.48 16.20 3.65
CA ILE A 6 -6.25 15.26 4.46
C ILE A 6 -7.13 14.39 3.57
N ILE A 7 -7.82 14.99 2.58
CA ILE A 7 -8.65 14.25 1.62
C ILE A 7 -7.82 13.28 0.79
N LYS A 8 -6.67 13.71 0.28
CA LYS A 8 -5.76 12.85 -0.46
C LYS A 8 -5.20 11.73 0.42
N GLY A 9 -4.85 12.04 1.68
CA GLY A 9 -4.45 11.05 2.67
C GLY A 9 -5.55 10.02 2.93
N PHE A 10 -6.80 10.46 3.02
CA PHE A 10 -7.97 9.59 3.18
C PHE A 10 -8.14 8.65 1.99
N ILE A 11 -8.04 9.16 0.76
CA ILE A 11 -8.14 8.34 -0.47
C ILE A 11 -7.00 7.32 -0.54
N ILE A 12 -5.76 7.74 -0.25
CA ILE A 12 -4.60 6.83 -0.25
C ILE A 12 -4.73 5.77 0.85
N GLY A 13 -5.08 6.18 2.07
CA GLY A 13 -5.28 5.25 3.19
C GLY A 13 -6.42 4.27 2.95
N GLY A 14 -7.53 4.75 2.36
CA GLY A 14 -8.66 3.91 2.00
C GLY A 14 -8.31 2.92 0.89
N SER A 15 -7.53 3.33 -0.11
CA SER A 15 -7.09 2.45 -1.20
C SER A 15 -6.19 1.31 -0.73
N MET A 16 -5.41 1.52 0.34
CA MET A 16 -4.57 0.48 0.93
C MET A 16 -5.36 -0.66 1.59
N LEU A 17 -6.62 -0.44 1.91
CA LEU A 17 -7.52 -1.50 2.42
C LEU A 17 -7.97 -2.45 1.31
N ILE A 18 -7.83 -2.05 0.05
CA ILE A 18 -8.16 -2.87 -1.11
C ILE A 18 -6.93 -3.70 -1.47
N PRO A 19 -6.99 -5.04 -1.36
CA PRO A 19 -5.87 -5.89 -1.74
C PRO A 19 -5.48 -5.66 -3.22
N GLY A 20 -4.17 -5.58 -3.49
CA GLY A 20 -3.65 -5.33 -4.83
C GLY A 20 -3.51 -3.84 -5.21
N VAL A 21 -4.00 -2.92 -4.39
CA VAL A 21 -3.80 -1.48 -4.61
C VAL A 21 -2.67 -0.97 -3.70
N SER A 22 -1.60 -0.47 -4.32
CA SER A 22 -0.47 0.10 -3.60
C SER A 22 -0.73 1.57 -3.25
N GLY A 23 -0.56 1.93 -1.97
CA GLY A 23 -0.63 3.32 -1.54
C GLY A 23 0.41 4.22 -2.21
N GLY A 24 1.57 3.66 -2.58
CA GLY A 24 2.60 4.36 -3.34
C GLY A 24 2.12 4.75 -4.75
N THR A 25 1.50 3.83 -5.46
CA THR A 25 0.92 4.09 -6.79
C THR A 25 -0.18 5.15 -6.71
N MET A 26 -1.07 5.06 -5.70
CA MET A 26 -2.09 6.08 -5.48
C MET A 26 -1.50 7.45 -5.12
N ALA A 27 -0.42 7.49 -4.33
CA ALA A 27 0.29 8.72 -4.03
C ALA A 27 0.92 9.36 -5.29
N MET A 28 1.42 8.55 -6.24
CA MET A 28 1.91 9.01 -7.53
C MET A 28 0.77 9.60 -8.37
N ILE A 29 -0.35 8.91 -8.50
CA ILE A 29 -1.53 9.37 -9.25
C ILE A 29 -2.04 10.70 -8.69
N LEU A 30 -2.11 10.83 -7.37
CA LEU A 30 -2.55 12.06 -6.69
C LEU A 30 -1.47 13.15 -6.63
N LYS A 31 -0.30 12.91 -7.25
CA LYS A 31 0.86 13.83 -7.27
C LYS A 31 1.37 14.19 -5.86
N LEU A 32 1.16 13.33 -4.90
CA LEU A 32 1.58 13.53 -3.51
C LEU A 32 2.91 12.84 -3.19
N TYR A 33 3.33 11.88 -4.03
CA TYR A 33 4.51 11.06 -3.82
C TYR A 33 5.78 11.88 -3.63
N ARG A 34 6.02 12.86 -4.51
CA ARG A 34 7.20 13.75 -4.38
C ARG A 34 7.18 14.52 -3.05
N ARG A 35 6.02 15.04 -2.65
CA ARG A 35 5.87 15.81 -1.42
C ARG A 35 6.07 14.93 -0.18
N LEU A 36 5.60 13.68 -0.21
CA LEU A 36 5.85 12.68 0.83
C LEU A 36 7.35 12.38 0.96
N ILE A 37 8.03 12.04 -0.12
CA ILE A 37 9.48 11.76 -0.13
C ILE A 37 10.27 12.97 0.34
N THR A 38 9.95 14.18 -0.17
CA THR A 38 10.64 15.40 0.24
C THR A 38 10.40 15.72 1.71
N SER A 39 9.18 15.53 2.22
CA SER A 39 8.87 15.77 3.63
C SER A 39 9.62 14.81 4.57
N ILE A 40 9.85 13.58 4.13
CA ILE A 40 10.62 12.59 4.89
C ILE A 40 12.12 12.88 4.79
N SER A 41 12.66 13.14 3.58
CA SER A 41 14.09 13.35 3.37
C SER A 41 14.58 14.71 3.87
N SER A 42 13.74 15.74 3.79
CA SER A 42 14.04 17.10 4.25
C SER A 42 13.53 17.39 5.66
N PHE A 43 13.17 16.36 6.42
CA PHE A 43 12.67 16.49 7.79
C PHE A 43 13.59 17.32 8.69
N MET A 44 14.90 17.19 8.48
CA MET A 44 15.91 17.92 9.24
C MET A 44 15.99 19.42 8.87
N LYS A 45 15.63 19.80 7.63
CA LYS A 45 15.76 21.19 7.13
C LYS A 45 14.51 22.04 7.35
N HIS A 46 13.31 21.46 7.17
CA HIS A 46 12.01 22.14 7.29
C HIS A 46 11.06 21.38 8.21
N LYS A 47 11.45 21.23 9.48
CA LYS A 47 10.75 20.40 10.47
C LYS A 47 9.26 20.74 10.59
N LYS A 48 8.89 22.01 10.70
CA LYS A 48 7.50 22.43 10.94
C LYS A 48 6.57 22.08 9.77
N GLU A 49 6.99 22.37 8.53
CA GLU A 49 6.17 22.14 7.34
C GLU A 49 6.04 20.65 7.04
N SER A 50 7.16 19.91 7.18
CA SER A 50 7.18 18.45 6.96
C SER A 50 6.35 17.71 7.99
N VAL A 51 6.46 18.07 9.27
CA VAL A 51 5.66 17.48 10.35
C VAL A 51 4.17 17.78 10.16
N LEU A 52 3.82 19.02 9.85
CA LEU A 52 2.43 19.40 9.64
C LEU A 52 1.80 18.65 8.46
N PHE A 53 2.54 18.52 7.36
CA PHE A 53 2.10 17.78 6.19
C PHE A 53 1.92 16.28 6.49
N LEU A 54 2.92 15.64 7.13
CA LEU A 54 2.83 14.24 7.52
C LEU A 54 1.69 14.00 8.51
N LEU A 55 1.50 14.89 9.48
CA LEU A 55 0.41 14.79 10.45
C LEU A 55 -0.95 14.83 9.76
N GLN A 56 -1.16 15.79 8.86
CA GLN A 56 -2.39 15.89 8.07
C GLN A 56 -2.64 14.65 7.21
N PHE A 57 -1.58 14.14 6.58
CA PHE A 57 -1.64 12.91 5.81
C PHE A 57 -2.02 11.70 6.68
N CYS A 58 -1.37 11.54 7.84
CA CYS A 58 -1.64 10.45 8.79
C CYS A 58 -3.06 10.54 9.37
N ILE A 59 -3.55 11.74 9.65
CA ILE A 59 -4.94 11.92 10.11
C ILE A 59 -5.92 11.45 9.02
N GLY A 60 -5.70 11.87 7.77
CA GLY A 60 -6.54 11.44 6.65
C GLY A 60 -6.50 9.93 6.44
N ALA A 61 -5.31 9.33 6.39
CA ALA A 61 -5.13 7.90 6.21
C ALA A 61 -5.67 7.09 7.40
N GLY A 62 -5.44 7.54 8.63
CA GLY A 62 -5.96 6.92 9.83
C GLY A 62 -7.48 6.97 9.92
N ALA A 63 -8.09 8.10 9.57
CA ALA A 63 -9.54 8.21 9.49
C ALA A 63 -10.15 7.25 8.46
N ALA A 64 -9.52 7.11 7.28
CA ALA A 64 -9.92 6.14 6.28
C ALA A 64 -9.86 4.71 6.83
N TRP A 65 -8.80 4.36 7.52
CA TRP A 65 -8.64 3.03 8.14
C TRP A 65 -9.74 2.74 9.17
N LEU A 66 -10.01 3.68 10.06
CA LEU A 66 -11.03 3.52 11.09
C LEU A 66 -12.45 3.41 10.50
N ILE A 67 -12.75 4.22 9.47
CA ILE A 67 -14.08 4.25 8.87
C ILE A 67 -14.30 3.06 7.92
N LEU A 68 -13.31 2.73 7.08
CA LEU A 68 -13.46 1.71 6.04
C LEU A 68 -13.11 0.29 6.51
N SER A 69 -12.37 0.12 7.61
CA SER A 69 -12.00 -1.22 8.08
C SER A 69 -13.22 -2.07 8.46
N ARG A 70 -14.18 -1.50 9.16
CA ARG A 70 -15.41 -2.23 9.57
C ARG A 70 -16.24 -2.71 8.39
N PRO A 71 -16.63 -1.85 7.42
CA PRO A 71 -17.37 -2.33 6.24
C PRO A 71 -16.55 -3.32 5.41
N MET A 72 -15.20 -3.18 5.35
CA MET A 72 -14.36 -4.09 4.61
C MET A 72 -14.32 -5.49 5.25
N VAL A 73 -14.21 -5.57 6.56
CA VAL A 73 -14.31 -6.83 7.31
C VAL A 73 -15.69 -7.45 7.16
N ALA A 74 -16.76 -6.65 7.27
CA ALA A 74 -18.13 -7.12 7.08
C ALA A 74 -18.36 -7.66 5.66
N LEU A 75 -17.82 -6.98 4.64
CA LEU A 75 -17.92 -7.40 3.25
C LEU A 75 -17.18 -8.73 3.01
N ASN A 76 -16.00 -8.88 3.60
CA ASN A 76 -15.21 -10.11 3.52
C ASN A 76 -15.91 -11.28 4.23
N GLY A 77 -16.59 -11.03 5.35
CA GLY A 77 -17.39 -12.04 6.06
C GLY A 77 -18.67 -12.42 5.33
N ALA A 78 -19.37 -11.45 4.73
CA ALA A 78 -20.64 -11.70 4.03
C ALA A 78 -20.43 -12.33 2.63
N PHE A 79 -19.36 -11.94 1.92
CA PHE A 79 -19.11 -12.33 0.53
C PHE A 79 -17.67 -12.79 0.30
N PRO A 80 -17.21 -13.86 0.97
CA PRO A 80 -15.80 -14.27 0.91
C PRO A 80 -15.35 -14.69 -0.49
N LYS A 81 -16.21 -15.34 -1.26
CA LYS A 81 -15.90 -15.79 -2.63
C LYS A 81 -15.75 -14.60 -3.59
N GLN A 82 -16.63 -13.62 -3.49
CA GLN A 82 -16.61 -12.43 -4.32
C GLN A 82 -15.36 -11.57 -4.00
N MET A 83 -15.03 -11.46 -2.71
CA MET A 83 -13.81 -10.76 -2.29
C MET A 83 -12.56 -11.47 -2.79
N ALA A 84 -12.51 -12.80 -2.75
CA ALA A 84 -11.39 -13.56 -3.32
C ALA A 84 -11.25 -13.31 -4.82
N CYS A 85 -12.34 -13.34 -5.58
CA CYS A 85 -12.32 -13.02 -7.02
C CYS A 85 -11.88 -11.57 -7.27
N PHE A 86 -12.32 -10.63 -6.44
CA PHE A 86 -11.93 -9.22 -6.53
C PHE A 86 -10.42 -9.05 -6.30
N VAL A 87 -9.85 -9.71 -5.28
CA VAL A 87 -8.42 -9.69 -4.98
C VAL A 87 -7.61 -10.24 -6.14
N VAL A 88 -8.01 -11.40 -6.67
CA VAL A 88 -7.35 -12.02 -7.84
C VAL A 88 -7.43 -11.09 -9.05
N GLY A 89 -8.60 -10.50 -9.32
CA GLY A 89 -8.80 -9.54 -10.40
C GLY A 89 -7.91 -8.29 -10.23
N ALA A 90 -7.79 -7.76 -9.01
CA ALA A 90 -6.94 -6.61 -8.71
C ALA A 90 -5.45 -6.93 -8.93
N ILE A 91 -5.00 -8.12 -8.51
CA ILE A 91 -3.62 -8.58 -8.71
C ILE A 91 -3.33 -8.73 -10.21
N VAL A 92 -4.20 -9.43 -10.93
CA VAL A 92 -4.05 -9.63 -12.39
C VAL A 92 -4.09 -8.29 -13.13
N GLY A 93 -5.01 -7.40 -12.75
CA GLY A 93 -5.10 -6.04 -13.31
C GLY A 93 -3.90 -5.15 -12.99
N GLY A 94 -3.20 -5.41 -11.89
CA GLY A 94 -1.96 -4.73 -11.50
C GLY A 94 -0.73 -5.16 -12.31
N ILE A 95 -0.71 -6.37 -12.84
CA ILE A 95 0.43 -6.92 -13.59
C ILE A 95 0.86 -6.00 -14.76
N PRO A 96 -0.04 -5.52 -15.65
CA PRO A 96 0.37 -4.66 -16.75
C PRO A 96 0.93 -3.31 -16.30
N VAL A 97 0.48 -2.80 -15.16
CA VAL A 97 0.98 -1.55 -14.58
C VAL A 97 2.43 -1.74 -14.12
N ILE A 98 2.69 -2.80 -13.35
CA ILE A 98 4.02 -3.16 -12.88
C ILE A 98 4.96 -3.45 -14.06
N TYR A 99 4.46 -4.16 -15.08
CA TYR A 99 5.25 -4.47 -16.27
C TYR A 99 5.68 -3.21 -17.04
N ARG A 100 4.81 -2.20 -17.14
CA ARG A 100 5.15 -0.92 -17.77
C ARG A 100 6.19 -0.14 -16.97
N GLU A 101 6.09 -0.11 -15.66
CA GLU A 101 7.07 0.56 -14.80
C GLU A 101 8.42 -0.16 -14.80
N THR A 102 8.44 -1.48 -14.90
CA THR A 102 9.67 -2.29 -14.91
C THR A 102 10.38 -2.25 -16.26
N LYS A 103 9.68 -1.92 -17.36
CA LYS A 103 10.26 -1.92 -18.72
C LYS A 103 11.39 -0.88 -18.87
N GLU A 104 11.43 0.16 -18.06
CA GLU A 104 12.51 1.16 -18.04
C GLU A 104 13.71 0.75 -17.17
N THR A 105 13.57 -0.29 -16.36
CA THR A 105 14.63 -0.77 -15.48
C THR A 105 15.33 -1.95 -16.12
N LYS A 106 16.64 -1.83 -16.34
CA LYS A 106 17.46 -2.93 -16.87
C LYS A 106 17.33 -4.16 -15.97
N PHE A 107 16.94 -5.26 -16.54
CA PHE A 107 16.87 -6.55 -15.87
C PHE A 107 18.28 -6.88 -15.34
N SER A 108 18.46 -6.80 -14.05
CA SER A 108 19.72 -7.20 -13.39
C SER A 108 19.57 -8.60 -12.85
N ILE A 109 20.64 -9.38 -12.94
CA ILE A 109 20.71 -10.73 -12.35
C ILE A 109 20.39 -10.71 -10.85
N TRP A 110 20.72 -9.61 -10.18
CA TRP A 110 20.38 -9.35 -8.77
C TRP A 110 18.86 -9.32 -8.51
N SER A 111 18.08 -8.83 -9.46
CA SER A 111 16.61 -8.83 -9.35
C SER A 111 16.05 -10.25 -9.32
N LEU A 112 16.65 -11.17 -10.07
CA LEU A 112 16.27 -12.59 -10.08
C LEU A 112 16.62 -13.26 -8.74
N VAL A 113 17.78 -12.94 -8.17
CA VAL A 113 18.21 -13.44 -6.86
C VAL A 113 17.25 -12.97 -5.75
N PHE A 114 16.90 -11.68 -5.73
CA PHE A 114 15.96 -11.16 -4.75
C PHE A 114 14.55 -11.75 -4.92
N LEU A 115 14.11 -11.96 -6.16
CA LEU A 115 12.84 -12.64 -6.45
C LEU A 115 12.84 -14.08 -5.88
N ALA A 116 13.92 -14.84 -6.12
CA ALA A 116 14.05 -16.20 -5.62
C ALA A 116 14.06 -16.24 -4.08
N ILE A 117 14.80 -15.33 -3.43
CA ILE A 117 14.83 -15.21 -1.98
C ILE A 117 13.44 -14.88 -1.42
N GLY A 118 12.73 -13.91 -2.04
CA GLY A 118 11.36 -13.56 -1.66
C GLY A 118 10.40 -14.72 -1.77
N LEU A 119 10.50 -15.49 -2.85
CA LEU A 119 9.67 -16.67 -3.10
C LEU A 119 9.92 -17.77 -2.08
N VAL A 120 11.18 -18.06 -1.78
CA VAL A 120 11.58 -19.04 -0.74
C VAL A 120 11.10 -18.61 0.64
N LEU A 121 11.21 -17.32 0.99
CA LEU A 121 10.70 -16.78 2.26
C LEU A 121 9.18 -16.93 2.38
N VAL A 122 8.43 -16.58 1.34
CA VAL A 122 6.95 -16.71 1.34
C VAL A 122 6.54 -18.17 1.45
N PHE A 123 7.13 -19.08 0.67
CA PHE A 123 6.82 -20.51 0.77
C PHE A 123 7.28 -21.10 2.10
N GLY A 124 8.42 -20.68 2.63
CA GLY A 124 8.90 -21.09 3.94
C GLY A 124 7.98 -20.68 5.07
N LEU A 125 7.50 -19.43 5.05
CA LEU A 125 6.51 -18.94 6.01
C LEU A 125 5.14 -19.62 5.85
N ALA A 126 4.72 -19.91 4.62
CA ALA A 126 3.47 -20.61 4.35
C ALA A 126 3.51 -22.08 4.78
N ALA A 127 4.70 -22.71 4.78
CA ALA A 127 4.90 -24.08 5.22
C ALA A 127 5.03 -24.24 6.73
N LEU A 128 5.19 -23.12 7.48
CA LEU A 128 5.19 -23.17 8.94
C LEU A 128 3.80 -23.58 9.45
N PRO A 129 3.74 -24.63 10.32
CA PRO A 129 2.47 -25.07 10.87
C PRO A 129 1.84 -23.95 11.67
N ARG A 130 0.59 -23.62 11.36
CA ARG A 130 -0.22 -22.54 11.98
C ARG A 130 -0.55 -22.75 13.46
N ASN A 131 -0.02 -23.80 14.07
CA ASN A 131 -0.38 -24.27 15.43
C ASN A 131 0.23 -23.43 16.58
N GLY A 132 0.84 -22.27 16.29
CA GLY A 132 1.51 -21.44 17.31
C GLY A 132 0.78 -20.18 17.76
N PHE A 133 -0.36 -19.82 17.17
CA PHE A 133 -1.04 -18.53 17.44
C PHE A 133 -2.49 -18.68 17.93
N GLU A 134 -2.94 -19.88 18.22
CA GLU A 134 -4.21 -20.10 18.92
C GLU A 134 -3.93 -20.56 20.37
N ASN A 135 -3.63 -19.58 21.22
CA ASN A 135 -3.78 -19.64 22.67
C ASN A 135 -4.15 -18.26 23.18
#